data_a76156fea7af2e4a696697414e83c378
#
_entry.id   a76156fea7af2e4a696697414e83c378
#
_cell.length_a   1.000
_cell.length_b   1.000
_cell.length_c   1.000
_cell.angle_alpha   90.00
_cell.angle_beta   90.00
_cell.angle_gamma   90.00
#
_symmetry.space_group_name_H-M   'P 1'
#
loop_
_entity.id
_entity.type
_entity.pdbx_description
1 polymer ?
#
loop_
_entity_poly.entity_id
_entity_poly.type
_entity_poly.pdbx_seq_one_letter_code
_entity_poly.pdbx_strand_id
1 'polypeptide(L)'
;MYSNGTNSIPASDNNYTDNYNRIRRANILLQKAETYDNPTDIAQYVGEAKFFRAYCYFELLQLYGDAIITKTPLDVTDPELKASRNDRSEVADLIIQDLKDAAGLLSATSAVESGRVGSEGAWAFLSRVALYEGTWQKFRGNTVRGKELLDIAANAAKEVINSKKFSLYAPVILGDSAQKYMFILEDVKSNPAGLQKSSNTEYI
;
A
#
# COMPACT_ATOMS: atom_id res chain seq x y z
N MET A 1 -17.93 1.13 -25.69
CA MET A 1 -17.10 2.11 -26.42
C MET A 1 -15.72 1.57 -26.77
N TYR A 2 -15.12 0.70 -25.98
CA TYR A 2 -13.78 0.13 -26.27
C TYR A 2 -13.77 -0.88 -27.43
N SER A 3 -14.91 -1.47 -27.75
CA SER A 3 -15.03 -2.55 -28.74
C SER A 3 -15.10 -2.09 -30.20
N ASN A 4 -15.30 -0.81 -30.47
CA ASN A 4 -15.47 -0.29 -31.84
C ASN A 4 -14.25 0.45 -32.41
N GLY A 5 -13.11 0.44 -31.69
CA GLY A 5 -11.86 1.05 -32.14
C GLY A 5 -11.85 2.58 -32.20
N THR A 6 -12.86 3.26 -31.64
CA THR A 6 -12.96 4.73 -31.66
C THR A 6 -12.36 5.37 -30.38
N ASN A 7 -11.66 4.58 -29.57
CA ASN A 7 -11.04 5.07 -28.34
C ASN A 7 -9.84 5.94 -28.66
N SER A 8 -9.80 7.17 -28.15
CA SER A 8 -8.66 8.08 -28.24
C SER A 8 -7.98 8.20 -26.86
N ILE A 9 -6.67 8.42 -26.87
CA ILE A 9 -5.93 8.70 -25.66
C ILE A 9 -6.42 10.03 -25.08
N PRO A 10 -6.92 10.08 -23.84
CA PRO A 10 -7.37 11.34 -23.24
C PRO A 10 -6.19 12.30 -23.02
N ALA A 11 -6.44 13.60 -23.13
CA ALA A 11 -5.44 14.62 -22.89
C ALA A 11 -5.03 14.75 -21.40
N SER A 12 -5.86 14.25 -20.49
CA SER A 12 -5.61 14.23 -19.04
C SER A 12 -6.13 12.93 -18.44
N ASP A 13 -5.48 12.48 -17.39
CA ASP A 13 -5.88 11.32 -16.61
C ASP A 13 -5.84 11.66 -15.12
N ASN A 14 -7.00 11.60 -14.48
CA ASN A 14 -7.13 11.90 -13.05
C ASN A 14 -6.35 10.92 -12.19
N ASN A 15 -6.28 9.63 -12.57
CA ASN A 15 -5.48 8.66 -11.82
C ASN A 15 -4.00 9.07 -11.76
N TYR A 16 -3.46 9.60 -12.86
CA TYR A 16 -2.09 10.11 -12.90
C TYR A 16 -1.94 11.36 -12.04
N THR A 17 -2.78 12.36 -12.29
CA THR A 17 -2.69 13.68 -11.65
C THR A 17 -2.92 13.60 -10.13
N ASP A 18 -3.95 12.87 -9.70
CA ASP A 18 -4.30 12.76 -8.28
C ASP A 18 -3.23 12.02 -7.48
N ASN A 19 -2.62 10.97 -8.05
CA ASN A 19 -1.53 10.27 -7.38
C ASN A 19 -0.31 11.17 -7.21
N TYR A 20 0.11 11.94 -8.22
CA TYR A 20 1.22 12.88 -8.06
C TYR A 20 0.90 14.03 -7.10
N ASN A 21 -0.34 14.51 -7.05
CA ASN A 21 -0.76 15.49 -6.04
C ASN A 21 -0.65 14.94 -4.61
N ARG A 22 -1.01 13.67 -4.40
CA ARG A 22 -0.88 13.00 -3.09
C ARG A 22 0.59 12.75 -2.74
N ILE A 23 1.41 12.30 -3.70
CA ILE A 23 2.87 12.15 -3.55
C ILE A 23 3.50 13.47 -3.15
N ARG A 24 3.14 14.58 -3.80
CA ARG A 24 3.65 15.90 -3.43
C ARG A 24 3.32 16.28 -1.99
N ARG A 25 2.11 16.00 -1.52
CA ARG A 25 1.71 16.24 -0.12
C ARG A 25 2.54 15.41 0.86
N ALA A 26 2.76 14.14 0.55
CA ALA A 26 3.63 13.28 1.35
C ALA A 26 5.07 13.81 1.39
N ASN A 27 5.63 14.22 0.24
CA ASN A 27 6.97 14.80 0.16
C ASN A 27 7.10 16.09 0.97
N ILE A 28 6.08 16.97 0.99
CA ILE A 28 6.08 18.17 1.83
C ILE A 28 6.18 17.82 3.32
N LEU A 29 5.41 16.83 3.78
CA LEU A 29 5.47 16.38 5.15
C LEU A 29 6.84 15.78 5.47
N LEU A 30 7.34 14.89 4.63
CA LEU A 30 8.63 14.23 4.82
C LEU A 30 9.79 15.23 4.87
N GLN A 31 9.80 16.24 3.97
CA GLN A 31 10.80 17.29 3.97
C GLN A 31 10.77 18.13 5.26
N LYS A 32 9.58 18.48 5.74
CA LYS A 32 9.45 19.21 7.00
C LYS A 32 9.86 18.37 8.21
N ALA A 33 9.63 17.07 8.15
CA ALA A 33 10.00 16.16 9.22
C ALA A 33 11.52 16.05 9.42
N GLU A 34 12.31 16.26 8.36
CA GLU A 34 13.79 16.22 8.43
C GLU A 34 14.39 17.27 9.39
N THR A 35 13.68 18.38 9.59
CA THR A 35 14.14 19.51 10.43
C THR A 35 13.38 19.60 11.76
N TYR A 36 12.58 18.60 12.09
CA TYR A 36 11.81 18.60 13.33
C TYR A 36 12.67 18.12 14.50
N ASP A 37 12.65 18.89 15.60
CA ASP A 37 13.56 18.69 16.74
C ASP A 37 13.42 17.33 17.44
N ASN A 38 12.20 16.77 17.43
CA ASN A 38 11.87 15.51 18.12
C ASN A 38 11.28 14.46 17.14
N PRO A 39 12.10 13.76 16.38
CA PRO A 39 11.61 12.80 15.36
C PRO A 39 10.66 11.73 15.90
N THR A 40 10.81 11.34 17.17
CA THR A 40 9.94 10.34 17.81
C THR A 40 8.49 10.79 17.95
N ASP A 41 8.25 12.09 18.18
CA ASP A 41 6.92 12.66 18.38
C ASP A 41 6.10 12.62 17.09
N ILE A 42 6.79 12.61 15.93
CA ILE A 42 6.17 12.62 14.61
C ILE A 42 6.34 11.30 13.85
N ALA A 43 6.92 10.28 14.47
CA ALA A 43 7.23 9.00 13.81
C ALA A 43 5.99 8.38 13.14
N GLN A 44 4.84 8.41 13.81
CA GLN A 44 3.57 7.92 13.26
C GLN A 44 3.19 8.66 11.97
N TYR A 45 3.31 9.99 11.93
CA TYR A 45 2.95 10.79 10.74
C TYR A 45 3.94 10.58 9.60
N VAL A 46 5.22 10.43 9.91
CA VAL A 46 6.26 10.11 8.92
C VAL A 46 6.00 8.72 8.32
N GLY A 47 5.68 7.75 9.16
CA GLY A 47 5.32 6.40 8.74
C GLY A 47 4.09 6.39 7.81
N GLU A 48 3.04 7.12 8.17
CA GLU A 48 1.85 7.27 7.34
C GLU A 48 2.16 7.97 6.00
N ALA A 49 2.96 9.02 6.01
CA ALA A 49 3.35 9.72 4.77
C ALA A 49 4.11 8.80 3.82
N LYS A 50 5.04 7.98 4.33
CA LYS A 50 5.75 6.98 3.54
C LYS A 50 4.80 5.89 3.02
N PHE A 51 3.91 5.38 3.87
CA PHE A 51 2.90 4.40 3.47
C PHE A 51 2.02 4.92 2.32
N PHE A 52 1.47 6.12 2.44
CA PHE A 52 0.61 6.68 1.40
C PHE A 52 1.38 7.10 0.15
N ARG A 53 2.65 7.51 0.26
CA ARG A 53 3.51 7.73 -0.90
C ARG A 53 3.73 6.43 -1.66
N ALA A 54 4.05 5.36 -0.96
CA ALA A 54 4.20 4.02 -1.52
C ALA A 54 2.89 3.53 -2.19
N TYR A 55 1.76 3.76 -1.55
CA TYR A 55 0.45 3.42 -2.11
C TYR A 55 0.20 4.11 -3.46
N CYS A 56 0.44 5.42 -3.52
CA CYS A 56 0.26 6.21 -4.76
C CYS A 56 1.21 5.75 -5.87
N TYR A 57 2.48 5.47 -5.53
CA TYR A 57 3.42 4.92 -6.50
C TYR A 57 3.04 3.51 -6.96
N PHE A 58 2.46 2.69 -6.08
CA PHE A 58 1.98 1.38 -6.48
C PHE A 58 0.81 1.45 -7.46
N GLU A 59 -0.12 2.39 -7.27
CA GLU A 59 -1.17 2.64 -8.27
C GLU A 59 -0.59 3.09 -9.61
N LEU A 60 0.37 4.01 -9.60
CA LEU A 60 1.07 4.43 -10.82
C LEU A 60 1.79 3.26 -11.50
N LEU A 61 2.50 2.43 -10.72
CA LEU A 61 3.19 1.24 -11.21
C LEU A 61 2.25 0.24 -11.88
N GLN A 62 1.08 0.03 -11.29
CA GLN A 62 0.08 -0.89 -11.84
C GLN A 62 -0.54 -0.40 -13.14
N LEU A 63 -0.83 0.91 -13.22
CA LEU A 63 -1.53 1.52 -14.36
C LEU A 63 -0.58 1.89 -15.51
N TYR A 64 0.62 2.35 -15.21
CA TYR A 64 1.52 2.96 -16.21
C TYR A 64 2.89 2.27 -16.33
N GLY A 65 3.26 1.39 -15.39
CA GLY A 65 4.58 0.79 -15.34
C GLY A 65 5.64 1.78 -14.85
N ASP A 66 6.46 2.27 -15.77
CA ASP A 66 7.47 3.28 -15.48
C ASP A 66 6.83 4.59 -15.03
N ALA A 67 7.38 5.22 -14.00
CA ALA A 67 6.86 6.46 -13.43
C ALA A 67 8.00 7.42 -13.03
N ILE A 68 7.73 8.72 -13.02
CA ILE A 68 8.71 9.70 -12.55
C ILE A 68 8.78 9.64 -11.03
N ILE A 69 9.95 9.35 -10.47
CA ILE A 69 10.19 9.38 -9.04
C ILE A 69 10.51 10.80 -8.58
N THR A 70 9.69 11.34 -7.68
CA THR A 70 9.94 12.60 -6.98
C THR A 70 10.01 12.35 -5.48
N LYS A 71 11.10 12.72 -4.82
CA LYS A 71 11.30 12.56 -3.38
C LYS A 71 11.14 13.86 -2.61
N THR A 72 11.15 14.97 -3.32
CA THR A 72 10.98 16.33 -2.79
C THR A 72 9.77 17.01 -3.42
N PRO A 73 9.17 18.01 -2.76
CA PRO A 73 8.15 18.83 -3.40
C PRO A 73 8.78 19.71 -4.47
N LEU A 74 8.38 19.51 -5.74
CA LEU A 74 8.92 20.26 -6.87
C LEU A 74 8.21 21.62 -7.02
N ASP A 75 8.98 22.66 -7.39
CA ASP A 75 8.47 23.95 -7.84
C ASP A 75 8.32 23.99 -9.37
N VAL A 76 7.56 24.97 -9.86
CA VAL A 76 7.25 25.11 -11.30
C VAL A 76 8.50 25.32 -12.19
N THR A 77 9.61 25.69 -11.60
CA THR A 77 10.89 25.90 -12.28
C THR A 77 11.84 24.71 -12.20
N ASP A 78 11.48 23.68 -11.43
CA ASP A 78 12.35 22.54 -11.23
C ASP A 78 12.54 21.73 -12.52
N PRO A 79 13.79 21.43 -12.91
CA PRO A 79 14.07 20.67 -14.12
C PRO A 79 13.52 19.23 -14.04
N GLU A 80 13.36 18.69 -12.82
CA GLU A 80 12.78 17.37 -12.58
C GLU A 80 11.34 17.23 -13.07
N LEU A 81 10.61 18.34 -13.27
CA LEU A 81 9.28 18.31 -13.90
C LEU A 81 9.30 17.79 -15.34
N LYS A 82 10.47 17.80 -15.98
CA LYS A 82 10.69 17.30 -17.35
C LYS A 82 11.53 16.02 -17.37
N ALA A 83 11.72 15.38 -16.21
CA ALA A 83 12.49 14.16 -16.11
C ALA A 83 11.85 13.01 -16.90
N SER A 84 12.67 12.11 -17.40
CA SER A 84 12.22 10.85 -17.95
C SER A 84 11.61 9.99 -16.86
N ARG A 85 10.75 9.05 -17.23
CA ARG A 85 10.24 8.04 -16.29
C ARG A 85 11.39 7.16 -15.82
N ASN A 86 11.38 6.84 -14.55
CA ASN A 86 12.24 5.81 -13.96
C ASN A 86 11.72 4.43 -14.33
N ASP A 87 12.64 3.48 -14.46
CA ASP A 87 12.30 2.10 -14.70
C ASP A 87 11.36 1.54 -13.64
N ARG A 88 10.47 0.66 -14.06
CA ARG A 88 9.53 -0.08 -13.20
C ARG A 88 10.20 -0.63 -11.94
N SER A 89 11.42 -1.21 -12.09
CA SER A 89 12.15 -1.78 -10.96
C SER A 89 12.57 -0.72 -9.94
N GLU A 90 12.98 0.47 -10.38
CA GLU A 90 13.34 1.58 -9.48
C GLU A 90 12.11 2.11 -8.73
N VAL A 91 10.97 2.18 -9.41
CA VAL A 91 9.70 2.57 -8.78
C VAL A 91 9.30 1.53 -7.72
N ALA A 92 9.42 0.24 -8.04
CA ALA A 92 9.14 -0.84 -7.09
C ALA A 92 10.09 -0.81 -5.89
N ASP A 93 11.36 -0.51 -6.08
CA ASP A 93 12.35 -0.39 -5.00
C ASP A 93 12.00 0.76 -4.05
N LEU A 94 11.59 1.92 -4.58
CA LEU A 94 11.10 3.03 -3.77
C LEU A 94 9.88 2.63 -2.92
N ILE A 95 8.88 1.98 -3.54
CA ILE A 95 7.67 1.53 -2.85
C ILE A 95 8.03 0.58 -1.71
N ILE A 96 8.87 -0.41 -1.97
CA ILE A 96 9.31 -1.41 -0.98
C ILE A 96 10.06 -0.75 0.17
N GLN A 97 10.95 0.20 -0.14
CA GLN A 97 11.71 0.90 0.89
C GLN A 97 10.79 1.76 1.77
N ASP A 98 9.90 2.53 1.15
CA ASP A 98 8.93 3.34 1.90
C ASP A 98 8.03 2.49 2.80
N LEU A 99 7.60 1.32 2.35
CA LEU A 99 6.78 0.41 3.16
C LEU A 99 7.55 -0.23 4.31
N LYS A 100 8.83 -0.59 4.11
CA LYS A 100 9.70 -1.08 5.19
C LYS A 100 9.92 0.00 6.25
N ASP A 101 10.22 1.21 5.82
CA ASP A 101 10.41 2.34 6.71
C ASP A 101 9.10 2.67 7.46
N ALA A 102 7.97 2.68 6.75
CA ALA A 102 6.67 2.89 7.35
C ALA A 102 6.37 1.84 8.43
N ALA A 103 6.59 0.56 8.14
CA ALA A 103 6.36 -0.52 9.11
C ALA A 103 7.23 -0.40 10.37
N GLY A 104 8.44 0.16 10.24
CA GLY A 104 9.32 0.43 11.38
C GLY A 104 8.98 1.67 12.19
N LEU A 105 8.30 2.66 11.58
CA LEU A 105 7.94 3.93 12.21
C LEU A 105 6.53 3.92 12.80
N LEU A 106 5.62 3.17 12.18
CA LEU A 106 4.23 3.09 12.60
C LEU A 106 4.08 2.31 13.90
N SER A 107 3.21 2.79 14.76
CA SER A 107 2.76 2.04 15.92
C SER A 107 1.96 0.81 15.51
N ALA A 108 1.87 -0.15 16.40
CA ALA A 108 1.03 -1.33 16.18
C ALA A 108 -0.43 -0.92 15.93
N THR A 109 -1.13 -1.63 15.05
CA THR A 109 -2.54 -1.33 14.68
C THR A 109 -3.46 -1.22 15.90
N SER A 110 -3.20 -1.98 16.96
CA SER A 110 -3.97 -1.89 18.22
C SER A 110 -3.68 -0.63 19.05
N ALA A 111 -2.64 0.13 18.73
CA ALA A 111 -2.22 1.32 19.48
C ALA A 111 -2.54 2.63 18.74
N VAL A 112 -3.05 2.56 17.51
CA VAL A 112 -3.45 3.74 16.73
C VAL A 112 -4.97 3.94 16.78
N GLU A 113 -5.41 5.16 16.51
CA GLU A 113 -6.83 5.47 16.39
C GLU A 113 -7.48 4.65 15.26
N SER A 114 -8.74 4.29 15.45
CA SER A 114 -9.49 3.55 14.42
C SER A 114 -9.51 4.31 13.08
N GLY A 115 -9.18 3.60 12.01
CA GLY A 115 -9.08 4.17 10.67
C GLY A 115 -7.70 4.70 10.29
N ARG A 116 -6.74 4.71 11.20
CA ARG A 116 -5.33 5.00 10.87
C ARG A 116 -4.57 3.72 10.56
N VAL A 117 -3.55 3.84 9.72
CA VAL A 117 -2.70 2.70 9.38
C VAL A 117 -1.71 2.39 10.52
N GLY A 118 -1.60 1.12 10.87
CA GLY A 118 -0.60 0.62 11.81
C GLY A 118 0.50 -0.17 11.10
N SER A 119 1.49 -0.61 11.87
CA SER A 119 2.65 -1.33 11.35
C SER A 119 2.28 -2.63 10.62
N GLU A 120 1.29 -3.36 11.14
CA GLU A 120 0.82 -4.61 10.50
C GLU A 120 0.17 -4.34 9.14
N GLY A 121 -0.55 -3.21 8.99
CA GLY A 121 -1.09 -2.76 7.71
C GLY A 121 0.00 -2.47 6.68
N ALA A 122 1.11 -1.85 7.12
CA ALA A 122 2.26 -1.60 6.25
C ALA A 122 2.94 -2.91 5.83
N TRP A 123 3.13 -3.87 6.73
CA TRP A 123 3.66 -5.20 6.40
C TRP A 123 2.75 -5.97 5.44
N ALA A 124 1.44 -5.94 5.67
CA ALA A 124 0.47 -6.60 4.79
C ALA A 124 0.52 -6.00 3.37
N PHE A 125 0.59 -4.67 3.27
CA PHE A 125 0.68 -4.01 1.98
C PHE A 125 2.03 -4.25 1.30
N LEU A 126 3.14 -4.28 2.04
CA LEU A 126 4.45 -4.68 1.50
C LEU A 126 4.42 -6.08 0.92
N SER A 127 3.80 -7.03 1.62
CA SER A 127 3.63 -8.39 1.11
C SER A 127 2.90 -8.41 -0.23
N ARG A 128 1.80 -7.66 -0.33
CA ARG A 128 1.00 -7.55 -1.58
C ARG A 128 1.82 -6.94 -2.73
N VAL A 129 2.52 -5.84 -2.49
CA VAL A 129 3.34 -5.15 -3.49
C VAL A 129 4.47 -6.05 -3.99
N ALA A 130 5.20 -6.65 -3.05
CA ALA A 130 6.33 -7.52 -3.38
C ALA A 130 5.89 -8.81 -4.10
N LEU A 131 4.73 -9.37 -3.76
CA LEU A 131 4.13 -10.49 -4.48
C LEU A 131 3.78 -10.11 -5.91
N TYR A 132 3.12 -8.96 -6.08
CA TYR A 132 2.72 -8.44 -7.40
C TYR A 132 3.94 -8.24 -8.31
N GLU A 133 4.94 -7.50 -7.84
CA GLU A 133 6.13 -7.21 -8.65
C GLU A 133 7.03 -8.46 -8.81
N GLY A 134 7.13 -9.30 -7.78
CA GLY A 134 7.88 -10.55 -7.85
C GLY A 134 7.33 -11.52 -8.91
N THR A 135 6.01 -11.65 -9.01
CA THR A 135 5.37 -12.44 -10.06
C THR A 135 5.54 -11.78 -11.44
N TRP A 136 5.42 -10.45 -11.51
CA TRP A 136 5.68 -9.71 -12.76
C TRP A 136 7.08 -9.99 -13.31
N GLN A 137 8.10 -9.86 -12.48
CA GLN A 137 9.51 -10.10 -12.86
C GLN A 137 9.76 -11.58 -13.24
N LYS A 138 9.24 -12.50 -12.42
CA LYS A 138 9.39 -13.94 -12.66
C LYS A 138 8.83 -14.38 -14.03
N PHE A 139 7.61 -13.97 -14.34
CA PHE A 139 6.94 -14.36 -15.59
C PHE A 139 7.48 -13.63 -16.84
N ARG A 140 8.35 -12.63 -16.66
CA ARG A 140 9.04 -11.92 -17.75
C ARG A 140 10.52 -12.31 -17.87
N GLY A 141 10.92 -13.40 -17.25
CA GLY A 141 12.26 -13.97 -17.39
C GLY A 141 13.28 -13.44 -16.38
N ASN A 142 12.97 -12.45 -15.57
CA ASN A 142 13.86 -11.96 -14.51
C ASN A 142 13.64 -12.77 -13.22
N THR A 143 14.05 -14.05 -13.27
CA THR A 143 13.77 -15.01 -12.18
C THR A 143 14.52 -14.71 -10.90
N VAL A 144 15.72 -14.12 -10.97
CA VAL A 144 16.52 -13.74 -9.79
C VAL A 144 15.80 -12.66 -9.01
N ARG A 145 15.50 -11.54 -9.67
CA ARG A 145 14.77 -10.45 -9.05
C ARG A 145 13.37 -10.88 -8.59
N GLY A 146 12.69 -11.69 -9.40
CA GLY A 146 11.40 -12.26 -9.04
C GLY A 146 11.47 -13.05 -7.74
N LYS A 147 12.49 -13.88 -7.55
CA LYS A 147 12.69 -14.64 -6.31
C LYS A 147 12.95 -13.74 -5.10
N GLU A 148 13.83 -12.75 -5.21
CA GLU A 148 14.11 -11.79 -4.14
C GLU A 148 12.83 -11.10 -3.65
N LEU A 149 12.00 -10.63 -4.58
CA LEU A 149 10.74 -9.97 -4.26
C LEU A 149 9.71 -10.91 -3.63
N LEU A 150 9.64 -12.17 -4.08
CA LEU A 150 8.77 -13.18 -3.48
C LEU A 150 9.22 -13.55 -2.06
N ASP A 151 10.53 -13.58 -1.80
CA ASP A 151 11.07 -13.76 -0.45
C ASP A 151 10.70 -12.57 0.47
N ILE A 152 10.76 -11.33 -0.04
CA ILE A 152 10.27 -10.14 0.68
C ILE A 152 8.78 -10.27 0.99
N ALA A 153 7.97 -10.69 0.02
CA ALA A 153 6.54 -10.88 0.19
C ALA A 153 6.22 -11.89 1.30
N ALA A 154 6.89 -13.04 1.28
CA ALA A 154 6.72 -14.10 2.26
C ALA A 154 7.14 -13.64 3.67
N ASN A 155 8.26 -12.91 3.78
CA ASN A 155 8.73 -12.41 5.06
C ASN A 155 7.80 -11.33 5.62
N ALA A 156 7.34 -10.40 4.81
CA ALA A 156 6.37 -9.38 5.23
C ALA A 156 5.04 -10.00 5.71
N ALA A 157 4.54 -11.04 5.02
CA ALA A 157 3.36 -11.77 5.48
C ALA A 157 3.59 -12.45 6.84
N LYS A 158 4.79 -13.01 7.08
CA LYS A 158 5.15 -13.61 8.37
C LYS A 158 5.13 -12.60 9.50
N GLU A 159 5.52 -11.33 9.28
CA GLU A 159 5.44 -10.29 10.31
C GLU A 159 4.00 -10.10 10.80
N VAL A 160 3.03 -10.07 9.87
CA VAL A 160 1.60 -9.97 10.22
C VAL A 160 1.13 -11.20 10.99
N ILE A 161 1.47 -12.40 10.51
CA ILE A 161 1.10 -13.67 11.17
C ILE A 161 1.71 -13.76 12.58
N ASN A 162 2.98 -13.40 12.71
CA ASN A 162 3.70 -13.46 13.98
C ASN A 162 3.21 -12.44 15.00
N SER A 163 2.58 -11.35 14.57
CA SER A 163 1.95 -10.36 15.46
C SER A 163 0.83 -10.98 16.30
N LYS A 164 0.17 -12.04 15.80
CA LYS A 164 -0.97 -12.75 16.43
C LYS A 164 -2.15 -11.82 16.75
N LYS A 165 -2.23 -10.67 16.10
CA LYS A 165 -3.31 -9.68 16.31
C LYS A 165 -4.52 -9.93 15.45
N PHE A 166 -4.33 -10.69 14.37
CA PHE A 166 -5.34 -11.01 13.39
C PHE A 166 -5.48 -12.52 13.27
N SER A 167 -6.67 -12.98 12.99
CA SER A 167 -6.97 -14.39 12.72
C SER A 167 -8.00 -14.47 11.61
N LEU A 168 -7.98 -15.60 10.87
CA LEU A 168 -8.99 -15.83 9.84
C LEU A 168 -10.40 -15.80 10.44
N TYR A 169 -11.31 -15.13 9.75
CA TYR A 169 -12.71 -15.10 10.13
C TYR A 169 -13.36 -16.44 9.80
N ALA A 170 -13.34 -17.34 10.75
CA ALA A 170 -13.88 -18.68 10.63
C ALA A 170 -14.70 -19.10 11.86
N PRO A 171 -15.80 -18.39 12.22
CA PRO A 171 -16.66 -18.79 13.32
C PRO A 171 -17.25 -20.18 13.07
N VAL A 172 -17.06 -21.11 14.02
CA VAL A 172 -17.50 -22.51 13.90
C VAL A 172 -18.99 -22.61 13.55
N ILE A 173 -19.81 -21.73 14.12
CA ILE A 173 -21.28 -21.71 13.90
C ILE A 173 -21.66 -21.39 12.43
N LEU A 174 -20.77 -20.74 11.66
CA LEU A 174 -21.01 -20.44 10.24
C LEU A 174 -20.46 -21.52 9.29
N GLY A 175 -19.57 -22.41 9.77
CA GLY A 175 -18.94 -23.44 8.97
C GLY A 175 -18.40 -22.91 7.64
N ASP A 176 -18.66 -23.59 6.53
CA ASP A 176 -18.23 -23.22 5.18
C ASP A 176 -18.82 -21.89 4.68
N SER A 177 -19.83 -21.36 5.36
CA SER A 177 -20.44 -20.06 5.01
C SER A 177 -19.73 -18.86 5.66
N ALA A 178 -18.71 -19.07 6.48
CA ALA A 178 -18.03 -17.99 7.22
C ALA A 178 -17.55 -16.87 6.31
N GLN A 179 -16.86 -17.20 5.23
CA GLN A 179 -16.34 -16.20 4.27
C GLN A 179 -17.46 -15.39 3.59
N LYS A 180 -18.59 -16.01 3.26
CA LYS A 180 -19.76 -15.31 2.72
C LYS A 180 -20.27 -14.26 3.70
N TYR A 181 -20.43 -14.63 4.96
CA TYR A 181 -20.99 -13.76 5.97
C TYR A 181 -20.01 -12.69 6.47
N MET A 182 -18.71 -12.86 6.29
CA MET A 182 -17.69 -11.86 6.62
C MET A 182 -17.99 -10.49 6.00
N PHE A 183 -18.51 -10.47 4.78
CA PHE A 183 -18.79 -9.24 4.03
C PHE A 183 -20.17 -8.62 4.30
N ILE A 184 -21.07 -9.35 4.98
CA ILE A 184 -22.46 -8.92 5.23
C ILE A 184 -22.81 -8.85 6.71
N LEU A 185 -21.81 -8.65 7.59
CA LEU A 185 -21.99 -8.48 9.02
C LEU A 185 -22.39 -7.04 9.37
N GLU A 186 -23.53 -6.56 8.87
CA GLU A 186 -23.99 -5.20 9.16
C GLU A 186 -24.68 -5.12 10.53
N ASP A 187 -25.51 -6.10 10.83
CA ASP A 187 -26.21 -6.23 12.11
C ASP A 187 -26.39 -7.72 12.51
N VAL A 188 -26.92 -7.95 13.70
CA VAL A 188 -27.18 -9.30 14.23
C VAL A 188 -28.20 -10.11 13.40
N LYS A 189 -28.99 -9.46 12.54
CA LYS A 189 -30.00 -10.12 11.68
C LYS A 189 -29.44 -10.46 10.30
N SER A 190 -28.30 -9.88 9.91
CA SER A 190 -27.70 -10.07 8.59
C SER A 190 -27.06 -11.45 8.40
N ASN A 191 -26.90 -12.21 9.47
CA ASN A 191 -26.31 -13.55 9.46
C ASN A 191 -26.94 -14.49 10.50
N PRO A 192 -26.93 -15.82 10.27
CA PRO A 192 -27.57 -16.78 11.17
C PRO A 192 -26.91 -16.92 12.54
N ALA A 193 -25.68 -16.43 12.70
CA ALA A 193 -24.92 -16.51 13.95
C ALA A 193 -25.10 -15.28 14.85
N GLY A 194 -25.83 -14.24 14.40
CA GLY A 194 -26.01 -13.00 15.15
C GLY A 194 -24.72 -12.21 15.37
N LEU A 195 -23.74 -12.37 14.48
CA LEU A 195 -22.43 -11.70 14.58
C LEU A 195 -22.47 -10.30 13.99
N GLN A 196 -21.58 -9.43 14.47
CA GLN A 196 -21.40 -8.06 14.00
C GLN A 196 -19.98 -7.86 13.44
N LYS A 197 -19.74 -6.77 12.67
CA LYS A 197 -18.42 -6.39 12.15
C LYS A 197 -17.36 -6.31 13.25
N SER A 198 -17.73 -5.86 14.44
CA SER A 198 -16.83 -5.79 15.59
C SER A 198 -16.29 -7.14 16.05
N SER A 199 -16.93 -8.24 15.65
CA SER A 199 -16.45 -9.62 15.93
C SER A 199 -15.49 -10.14 14.85
N ASN A 200 -15.26 -9.40 13.78
CA ASN A 200 -14.35 -9.80 12.72
C ASN A 200 -12.90 -9.49 13.09
N THR A 201 -12.09 -10.52 13.17
CA THR A 201 -10.66 -10.44 13.56
C THR A 201 -9.71 -10.42 12.35
N GLU A 202 -10.25 -10.43 11.13
CA GLU A 202 -9.47 -10.47 9.89
C GLU A 202 -9.21 -9.06 9.30
N TYR A 203 -9.92 -8.03 9.76
CA TYR A 203 -9.69 -6.66 9.31
C TYR A 203 -8.39 -6.08 9.90
N ILE A 204 -7.58 -5.54 9.00
CA ILE A 204 -6.35 -4.79 9.28
C ILE A 204 -6.62 -3.29 9.07
#